data_8b5ddeafa0336f9e7f3d9b5a3e9cd61a
#
_entry.id   8b5ddeafa0336f9e7f3d9b5a3e9cd61a
#
_cell.length_a   1.000
_cell.length_b   1.000
_cell.length_c   1.000
_cell.angle_alpha   90.00
_cell.angle_beta   90.00
_cell.angle_gamma   90.00
#
_symmetry.space_group_name_H-M   'P 1'
#
loop_
_entity.id
_entity.type
_entity.pdbx_description
1 polymer ?
#
loop_
_entity_poly.entity_id
_entity_poly.type
_entity_poly.pdbx_seq_one_letter_code
_entity_poly.pdbx_strand_id
1 'polypeptide(L)'
;QIYRRRIMNYSINTKCVQAGYTPGNGEPRQIPIIQSTTFKYDTSEDMGKLFDLEASGYFYTRLQNPTNDYVASKIAALEGGTAAMLTSSGQAANFFALFNICEAGSHIVSSSSIYGGTFNLIEVTMKKMGIDVTFVDPDCTDEELNAAFKDNTRAVFGESIANPALTVLDIEKFAKAAHEHGVPLIVDNTFPTPVNLRPIEWGADIVTHSTTKYMDGHGAAVGGAIVDSGKFDWMAHADKFPGLCTPDESYHGITYAEKFGK
;
A
#
# COMPACT_ATOMS: atom_id res chain seq x y z
N GLN A 1 6.69 -1.21 -26.01
CA GLN A 1 6.10 -2.56 -25.92
C GLN A 1 6.28 -3.03 -24.48
N ILE A 2 5.21 -2.95 -23.70
CA ILE A 2 5.14 -3.61 -22.40
C ILE A 2 5.23 -5.10 -22.69
N TYR A 3 6.40 -5.69 -22.44
CA TYR A 3 6.55 -7.13 -22.41
C TYR A 3 5.56 -7.67 -21.37
N ARG A 4 4.41 -8.23 -21.80
CA ARG A 4 3.62 -9.14 -21.01
C ARG A 4 4.54 -10.32 -20.68
N ARG A 5 5.28 -10.20 -19.56
CA ARG A 5 5.99 -11.35 -19.02
C ARG A 5 4.96 -12.44 -18.76
N ARG A 6 5.21 -13.64 -19.27
CA ARG A 6 4.64 -14.84 -18.69
C ARG A 6 4.84 -14.72 -17.18
N ILE A 7 3.74 -14.54 -16.44
CA ILE A 7 3.75 -14.70 -15.00
C ILE A 7 4.10 -16.15 -14.77
N MET A 8 5.39 -16.44 -14.60
CA MET A 8 5.82 -17.77 -14.18
C MET A 8 5.36 -17.90 -12.74
N ASN A 9 4.58 -18.93 -12.46
CA ASN A 9 4.06 -19.19 -11.12
C ASN A 9 5.21 -19.74 -10.24
N TYR A 10 6.15 -18.83 -9.89
CA TYR A 10 7.26 -19.16 -9.04
C TYR A 10 6.80 -19.43 -7.61
N SER A 11 7.46 -20.39 -6.94
CA SER A 11 7.31 -20.54 -5.49
C SER A 11 7.75 -19.28 -4.76
N ILE A 12 7.27 -19.09 -3.53
CA ILE A 12 7.63 -17.91 -2.71
C ILE A 12 9.15 -17.77 -2.57
N ASN A 13 9.87 -18.87 -2.37
CA ASN A 13 11.33 -18.85 -2.26
C ASN A 13 12.01 -18.32 -3.53
N THR A 14 11.52 -18.72 -4.70
CA THR A 14 12.03 -18.23 -5.97
C THR A 14 11.70 -16.74 -6.16
N LYS A 15 10.48 -16.31 -5.75
CA LYS A 15 10.10 -14.89 -5.78
C LYS A 15 11.01 -14.04 -4.89
N CYS A 16 11.38 -14.51 -3.70
CA CYS A 16 12.31 -13.80 -2.81
C CYS A 16 13.64 -13.46 -3.50
N VAL A 17 14.14 -14.36 -4.36
CA VAL A 17 15.40 -14.18 -5.07
C VAL A 17 15.22 -13.45 -6.41
N GLN A 18 14.22 -13.84 -7.22
CA GLN A 18 14.14 -13.50 -8.64
C GLN A 18 13.13 -12.39 -8.98
N ALA A 19 12.14 -12.09 -8.11
CA ALA A 19 11.11 -11.12 -8.44
C ALA A 19 11.62 -9.68 -8.40
N GLY A 20 10.94 -8.79 -9.11
CA GLY A 20 11.15 -7.34 -9.10
C GLY A 20 12.19 -6.83 -10.08
N TYR A 21 13.22 -7.59 -10.41
CA TYR A 21 14.27 -7.18 -11.34
C TYR A 21 14.59 -8.27 -12.37
N THR A 22 14.81 -7.85 -13.61
CA THR A 22 15.34 -8.73 -14.65
C THR A 22 16.43 -7.98 -15.38
N PRO A 23 17.69 -8.40 -15.24
CA PRO A 23 18.79 -7.80 -15.93
C PRO A 23 18.66 -8.02 -17.45
N GLY A 24 19.04 -7.01 -18.22
CA GLY A 24 19.27 -7.09 -19.65
C GLY A 24 20.63 -7.73 -19.99
N ASN A 25 20.95 -7.75 -21.28
CA ASN A 25 22.23 -8.26 -21.74
C ASN A 25 23.39 -7.35 -21.28
N GLY A 26 24.32 -7.93 -20.49
CA GLY A 26 25.45 -7.18 -19.92
C GLY A 26 25.14 -6.37 -18.67
N GLU A 27 23.90 -6.41 -18.17
CA GLU A 27 23.53 -5.74 -16.92
C GLU A 27 23.86 -6.57 -15.68
N PRO A 28 24.03 -5.91 -14.51
CA PRO A 28 24.26 -6.60 -13.25
C PRO A 28 23.11 -7.57 -12.90
N ARG A 29 23.44 -8.72 -12.32
CA ARG A 29 22.42 -9.68 -11.82
C ARG A 29 21.70 -9.19 -10.57
N GLN A 30 22.36 -8.39 -9.74
CA GLN A 30 21.78 -7.77 -8.56
C GLN A 30 21.17 -6.42 -8.92
N ILE A 31 20.13 -6.03 -8.18
CA ILE A 31 19.51 -4.71 -8.30
C ILE A 31 20.60 -3.65 -8.06
N PRO A 32 20.89 -2.77 -9.02
CA PRO A 32 21.85 -1.69 -8.84
C PRO A 32 21.36 -0.67 -7.80
N ILE A 33 22.26 -0.13 -7.00
CA ILE A 33 21.96 1.02 -6.15
C ILE A 33 22.21 2.28 -6.95
N ILE A 34 21.13 2.92 -7.40
CA ILE A 34 21.17 4.15 -8.20
C ILE A 34 21.04 5.34 -7.25
N GLN A 35 22.17 5.88 -6.85
CA GLN A 35 22.27 7.02 -5.93
C GLN A 35 22.38 8.32 -6.73
N SER A 36 21.27 8.77 -7.30
CA SER A 36 21.17 10.02 -8.05
C SER A 36 19.88 10.75 -7.68
N THR A 37 19.93 12.07 -7.65
CA THR A 37 18.71 12.90 -7.43
C THR A 37 17.95 13.16 -8.73
N THR A 38 18.67 13.27 -9.84
CA THR A 38 18.13 13.62 -11.17
C THR A 38 18.68 12.69 -12.23
N PHE A 39 18.01 12.68 -13.39
CA PHE A 39 18.36 11.84 -14.53
C PHE A 39 18.49 12.72 -15.78
N LYS A 40 19.45 12.39 -16.67
CA LYS A 40 19.71 13.12 -17.88
C LYS A 40 18.85 12.61 -19.04
N TYR A 41 18.32 13.55 -19.80
CA TYR A 41 17.67 13.32 -21.10
C TYR A 41 18.42 14.07 -22.19
N ASP A 42 18.30 13.61 -23.43
CA ASP A 42 19.02 14.22 -24.56
C ASP A 42 18.34 15.50 -25.02
N THR A 43 17.01 15.58 -24.90
CA THR A 43 16.23 16.76 -25.28
C THR A 43 15.27 17.19 -24.17
N SER A 44 14.86 18.45 -24.16
CA SER A 44 13.80 18.97 -23.28
C SER A 44 12.43 18.40 -23.63
N GLU A 45 12.20 18.07 -24.92
CA GLU A 45 10.97 17.45 -25.37
C GLU A 45 10.79 16.05 -24.77
N ASP A 46 11.86 15.24 -24.71
CA ASP A 46 11.80 13.91 -24.08
C ASP A 46 11.47 14.00 -22.59
N MET A 47 12.03 15.00 -21.89
CA MET A 47 11.71 15.25 -20.49
C MET A 47 10.28 15.77 -20.34
N GLY A 48 9.80 16.67 -21.21
CA GLY A 48 8.45 17.21 -21.22
C GLY A 48 7.39 16.11 -21.26
N LYS A 49 7.57 15.09 -22.10
CA LYS A 49 6.66 13.94 -22.20
C LYS A 49 6.47 13.17 -20.89
N LEU A 50 7.47 13.20 -19.99
CA LEU A 50 7.32 12.57 -18.66
C LEU A 50 6.37 13.38 -17.77
N PHE A 51 6.46 14.71 -17.82
CA PHE A 51 5.57 15.59 -17.08
C PHE A 51 4.14 15.55 -17.63
N ASP A 52 3.99 15.37 -18.93
CA ASP A 52 2.68 15.25 -19.60
C ASP A 52 2.10 13.83 -19.51
N LEU A 53 2.78 12.90 -18.83
CA LEU A 53 2.40 11.48 -18.70
C LEU A 53 2.26 10.74 -20.04
N GLU A 54 2.95 11.21 -21.07
CA GLU A 54 3.00 10.61 -22.40
C GLU A 54 4.10 9.56 -22.52
N ALA A 55 5.11 9.62 -21.64
CA ALA A 55 6.21 8.68 -21.58
C ALA A 55 6.46 8.21 -20.13
N SER A 56 7.07 7.03 -19.98
CA SER A 56 7.55 6.51 -18.70
C SER A 56 9.05 6.72 -18.59
N GLY A 57 9.54 7.09 -17.41
CA GLY A 57 10.96 7.28 -17.14
C GLY A 57 11.22 7.91 -15.78
N TYR A 58 12.50 8.01 -15.44
CA TYR A 58 12.93 8.59 -14.17
C TYR A 58 13.50 9.97 -14.42
N PHE A 59 13.05 10.99 -13.69
CA PHE A 59 13.61 12.33 -13.78
C PHE A 59 14.03 12.91 -12.43
N TYR A 60 13.37 12.50 -11.36
CA TYR A 60 13.68 12.96 -10.00
C TYR A 60 13.39 11.89 -8.95
N THR A 61 14.38 11.55 -8.13
CA THR A 61 14.32 10.44 -7.17
C THR A 61 13.23 10.57 -6.11
N ARG A 62 12.83 11.79 -5.73
CA ARG A 62 11.70 11.98 -4.79
C ARG A 62 10.40 11.37 -5.33
N LEU A 63 10.24 11.34 -6.65
CA LEU A 63 9.06 10.77 -7.31
C LEU A 63 9.27 9.29 -7.65
N GLN A 64 10.39 8.97 -8.29
CA GLN A 64 10.71 7.62 -8.74
C GLN A 64 12.21 7.40 -8.79
N ASN A 65 12.64 6.18 -8.43
CA ASN A 65 14.03 5.75 -8.56
C ASN A 65 14.04 4.26 -8.93
N PRO A 66 14.88 3.84 -9.90
CA PRO A 66 14.91 2.44 -10.34
C PRO A 66 15.13 1.44 -9.21
N THR A 67 16.02 1.76 -8.25
CA THR A 67 16.28 0.88 -7.09
C THR A 67 15.02 0.69 -6.26
N ASN A 68 14.32 1.78 -5.95
CA ASN A 68 13.08 1.73 -5.18
C ASN A 68 11.99 0.94 -5.92
N ASP A 69 11.84 1.17 -7.22
CA ASP A 69 10.83 0.51 -8.04
C ASP A 69 11.07 -1.00 -8.17
N TYR A 70 12.33 -1.42 -8.27
CA TYR A 70 12.66 -2.84 -8.29
C TYR A 70 12.34 -3.53 -6.95
N VAL A 71 12.65 -2.88 -5.83
CA VAL A 71 12.32 -3.40 -4.49
C VAL A 71 10.80 -3.41 -4.28
N ALA A 72 10.12 -2.32 -4.62
CA ALA A 72 8.65 -2.23 -4.55
C ALA A 72 7.98 -3.32 -5.39
N SER A 73 8.43 -3.53 -6.64
CA SER A 73 7.94 -4.60 -7.52
C SER A 73 8.16 -6.00 -6.94
N LYS A 74 9.28 -6.22 -6.23
CA LYS A 74 9.54 -7.48 -5.53
C LYS A 74 8.53 -7.68 -4.39
N ILE A 75 8.29 -6.66 -3.57
CA ILE A 75 7.35 -6.73 -2.44
C ILE A 75 5.93 -6.97 -2.96
N ALA A 76 5.50 -6.25 -4.01
CA ALA A 76 4.20 -6.50 -4.66
C ALA A 76 4.07 -7.95 -5.14
N ALA A 77 5.10 -8.49 -5.80
CA ALA A 77 5.09 -9.87 -6.28
C ALA A 77 5.05 -10.91 -5.15
N LEU A 78 5.66 -10.61 -4.00
CA LEU A 78 5.63 -11.48 -2.82
C LEU A 78 4.26 -11.49 -2.16
N GLU A 79 3.63 -10.33 -1.98
CA GLU A 79 2.27 -10.20 -1.43
C GLU A 79 1.17 -10.66 -2.39
N GLY A 80 1.46 -10.74 -3.69
CA GLY A 80 0.44 -11.00 -4.72
C GLY A 80 -0.37 -9.76 -5.10
N GLY A 81 0.17 -8.57 -4.83
CA GLY A 81 -0.41 -7.28 -5.19
C GLY A 81 -0.08 -6.86 -6.62
N THR A 82 -0.79 -5.83 -7.08
CA THR A 82 -0.61 -5.22 -8.42
C THR A 82 0.59 -4.27 -8.44
N ALA A 83 0.76 -3.47 -7.39
CA ALA A 83 1.81 -2.48 -7.25
C ALA A 83 2.21 -2.31 -5.79
N ALA A 84 3.38 -1.72 -5.56
CA ALA A 84 3.81 -1.29 -4.24
C ALA A 84 4.59 0.02 -4.30
N MET A 85 4.64 0.71 -3.18
CA MET A 85 5.43 1.92 -2.97
C MET A 85 6.26 1.77 -1.69
N LEU A 86 7.51 2.21 -1.72
CA LEU A 86 8.36 2.27 -0.54
C LEU A 86 8.16 3.58 0.22
N THR A 87 8.25 3.50 1.54
CA THR A 87 8.18 4.64 2.44
C THR A 87 9.36 4.67 3.41
N SER A 88 9.56 5.78 4.10
CA SER A 88 10.65 5.96 5.05
C SER A 88 10.54 5.10 6.32
N SER A 89 9.37 4.56 6.61
CA SER A 89 9.11 3.71 7.77
C SER A 89 7.77 3.00 7.64
N GLY A 90 7.52 1.95 8.44
CA GLY A 90 6.20 1.33 8.54
C GLY A 90 5.13 2.31 9.02
N GLN A 91 5.49 3.23 9.92
CA GLN A 91 4.56 4.26 10.39
C GLN A 91 4.18 5.23 9.28
N ALA A 92 5.13 5.58 8.39
CA ALA A 92 4.83 6.35 7.20
C ALA A 92 3.94 5.56 6.21
N ALA A 93 4.15 4.24 6.10
CA ALA A 93 3.28 3.39 5.28
C ALA A 93 1.83 3.40 5.78
N ASN A 94 1.62 3.18 7.09
CA ASN A 94 0.29 3.22 7.69
C ASN A 94 -0.37 4.60 7.54
N PHE A 95 0.41 5.67 7.79
CA PHE A 95 -0.10 7.03 7.64
C PHE A 95 -0.53 7.33 6.20
N PHE A 96 0.33 7.07 5.23
CA PHE A 96 0.01 7.39 3.83
C PHE A 96 -1.09 6.50 3.25
N ALA A 97 -1.16 5.23 3.64
CA ALA A 97 -2.25 4.35 3.20
C ALA A 97 -3.62 4.87 3.68
N LEU A 98 -3.71 5.34 4.92
CA LEU A 98 -4.94 5.91 5.47
C LEU A 98 -5.20 7.33 4.97
N PHE A 99 -4.19 8.21 5.00
CA PHE A 99 -4.35 9.63 4.64
C PHE A 99 -4.66 9.84 3.16
N ASN A 100 -4.24 8.93 2.29
CA ASN A 100 -4.56 9.00 0.86
C ASN A 100 -6.06 8.89 0.55
N ILE A 101 -6.83 8.23 1.43
CA ILE A 101 -8.25 7.95 1.25
C ILE A 101 -9.14 8.56 2.34
N CYS A 102 -8.54 9.16 3.35
CA CYS A 102 -9.23 9.86 4.44
C CYS A 102 -8.87 11.34 4.44
N GLU A 103 -9.87 12.17 4.58
CA GLU A 103 -9.75 13.64 4.73
C GLU A 103 -10.42 14.11 6.02
N ALA A 104 -10.35 15.39 6.30
CA ALA A 104 -11.04 15.96 7.48
C ALA A 104 -12.55 15.65 7.41
N GLY A 105 -13.08 15.11 8.49
CA GLY A 105 -14.47 14.61 8.57
C GLY A 105 -14.60 13.11 8.27
N SER A 106 -13.55 12.42 7.84
CA SER A 106 -13.56 10.97 7.64
C SER A 106 -13.54 10.20 8.96
N HIS A 107 -13.97 8.95 8.89
CA HIS A 107 -13.96 8.00 9.99
C HIS A 107 -13.24 6.69 9.58
N ILE A 108 -12.55 6.07 10.52
CA ILE A 108 -11.85 4.79 10.37
C ILE A 108 -12.45 3.80 11.37
N VAL A 109 -12.66 2.56 10.97
CA VAL A 109 -12.87 1.43 11.91
C VAL A 109 -11.54 0.70 12.03
N SER A 110 -11.06 0.47 13.25
CA SER A 110 -9.77 -0.19 13.47
C SER A 110 -9.89 -1.29 14.53
N SER A 111 -9.18 -2.41 14.33
CA SER A 111 -8.92 -3.33 15.43
C SER A 111 -8.22 -2.58 16.56
N SER A 112 -8.60 -2.86 17.80
CA SER A 112 -7.94 -2.30 19.00
C SER A 112 -6.59 -2.98 19.28
N SER A 113 -6.41 -4.22 18.79
CA SER A 113 -5.16 -4.97 18.91
C SER A 113 -4.26 -4.66 17.72
N ILE A 114 -3.51 -3.56 17.81
CA ILE A 114 -2.52 -3.11 16.82
C ILE A 114 -1.30 -2.55 17.54
N TYR A 115 -0.21 -2.35 16.80
CA TYR A 115 1.01 -1.72 17.32
C TYR A 115 0.69 -0.38 17.99
N GLY A 116 1.21 -0.16 19.20
CA GLY A 116 0.91 1.04 20.00
C GLY A 116 1.26 2.35 19.30
N GLY A 117 2.28 2.38 18.45
CA GLY A 117 2.61 3.56 17.63
C GLY A 117 1.51 3.85 16.60
N THR A 118 0.93 2.83 15.98
CA THR A 118 -0.18 2.97 15.03
C THR A 118 -1.48 3.33 15.73
N PHE A 119 -1.73 2.75 16.92
CA PHE A 119 -2.86 3.16 17.75
C PHE A 119 -2.80 4.66 18.05
N ASN A 120 -1.63 5.14 18.50
CA ASN A 120 -1.42 6.58 18.78
C ASN A 120 -1.53 7.44 17.51
N LEU A 121 -1.03 6.94 16.37
CA LEU A 121 -1.17 7.64 15.09
C LEU A 121 -2.64 7.89 14.76
N ILE A 122 -3.48 6.87 14.83
CA ILE A 122 -4.89 6.95 14.45
C ILE A 122 -5.69 7.73 15.50
N GLU A 123 -5.56 7.37 16.78
CA GLU A 123 -6.36 7.96 17.88
C GLU A 123 -6.00 9.42 18.17
N VAL A 124 -4.71 9.78 18.06
CA VAL A 124 -4.25 11.10 18.52
C VAL A 124 -3.83 11.99 17.34
N THR A 125 -2.99 11.47 16.46
CA THR A 125 -2.39 12.30 15.41
C THR A 125 -3.39 12.59 14.29
N MET A 126 -4.08 11.58 13.79
CA MET A 126 -5.06 11.75 12.72
C MET A 126 -6.32 12.48 13.20
N LYS A 127 -6.66 12.36 14.46
CA LYS A 127 -7.74 13.14 15.08
C LYS A 127 -7.49 14.65 15.01
N LYS A 128 -6.23 15.09 15.14
CA LYS A 128 -5.85 16.51 14.96
C LYS A 128 -6.05 16.98 13.50
N MET A 129 -6.13 16.05 12.56
CA MET A 129 -6.42 16.29 11.14
C MET A 129 -7.91 16.20 10.83
N GLY A 130 -8.76 16.01 11.85
CA GLY A 130 -10.21 15.88 11.69
C GLY A 130 -10.66 14.49 11.26
N ILE A 131 -9.84 13.46 11.43
CA ILE A 131 -10.17 12.07 11.11
C ILE A 131 -10.46 11.33 12.41
N ASP A 132 -11.68 10.80 12.56
CA ASP A 132 -12.10 10.06 13.74
C ASP A 132 -11.92 8.55 13.57
N VAL A 133 -11.91 7.83 14.69
CA VAL A 133 -11.79 6.36 14.72
C VAL A 133 -12.76 5.73 15.69
N THR A 134 -13.24 4.53 15.35
CA THR A 134 -13.86 3.59 16.29
C THR A 134 -12.99 2.34 16.35
N PHE A 135 -12.48 2.04 17.56
CA PHE A 135 -11.76 0.79 17.79
C PHE A 135 -12.74 -0.31 18.18
N VAL A 136 -12.53 -1.50 17.63
CA VAL A 136 -13.28 -2.72 17.92
C VAL A 136 -12.35 -3.81 18.44
N ASP A 137 -12.86 -4.68 19.29
CA ASP A 137 -12.11 -5.88 19.68
C ASP A 137 -11.92 -6.78 18.44
N PRO A 138 -10.73 -7.34 18.18
CA PRO A 138 -10.53 -8.27 17.06
C PRO A 138 -11.45 -9.50 17.13
N ASP A 139 -11.85 -9.90 18.34
CA ASP A 139 -12.76 -11.01 18.60
C ASP A 139 -14.24 -10.60 18.68
N CYS A 140 -14.58 -9.32 18.38
CA CYS A 140 -15.97 -8.84 18.37
C CYS A 140 -16.86 -9.67 17.43
N THR A 141 -18.17 -9.67 17.71
CA THR A 141 -19.14 -10.32 16.80
C THR A 141 -19.28 -9.54 15.48
N ASP A 142 -19.86 -10.17 14.46
CA ASP A 142 -20.18 -9.50 13.19
C ASP A 142 -21.09 -8.28 13.42
N GLU A 143 -22.05 -8.39 14.33
CA GLU A 143 -22.97 -7.31 14.70
C GLU A 143 -22.24 -6.12 15.34
N GLU A 144 -21.33 -6.39 16.27
CA GLU A 144 -20.52 -5.35 16.92
C GLU A 144 -19.59 -4.66 15.91
N LEU A 145 -18.96 -5.44 15.02
CA LEU A 145 -18.11 -4.90 13.96
C LEU A 145 -18.92 -4.00 13.04
N ASN A 146 -20.08 -4.47 12.56
CA ASN A 146 -20.93 -3.68 11.68
C ASN A 146 -21.50 -2.42 12.34
N ALA A 147 -21.79 -2.46 13.64
CA ALA A 147 -22.26 -1.30 14.38
C ALA A 147 -21.20 -0.19 14.56
N ALA A 148 -19.92 -0.49 14.33
CA ALA A 148 -18.84 0.48 14.40
C ALA A 148 -18.76 1.40 13.16
N PHE A 149 -19.39 1.01 12.06
CA PHE A 149 -19.36 1.80 10.83
C PHE A 149 -20.29 3.01 10.89
N LYS A 150 -19.88 4.08 10.21
CA LYS A 150 -20.64 5.34 10.04
C LYS A 150 -20.69 5.70 8.57
N ASP A 151 -21.58 6.59 8.16
CA ASP A 151 -21.71 7.05 6.78
C ASP A 151 -20.39 7.64 6.21
N ASN A 152 -19.62 8.26 7.08
CA ASN A 152 -18.33 8.85 6.76
C ASN A 152 -17.14 7.90 6.95
N THR A 153 -17.35 6.60 7.20
CA THR A 153 -16.26 5.61 7.24
C THR A 153 -15.63 5.48 5.86
N ARG A 154 -14.27 5.50 5.83
CA ARG A 154 -13.46 5.44 4.61
C ARG A 154 -12.50 4.27 4.57
N ALA A 155 -12.16 3.69 5.71
CA ALA A 155 -11.23 2.57 5.80
C ALA A 155 -11.53 1.68 7.00
N VAL A 156 -11.17 0.41 6.86
CA VAL A 156 -10.97 -0.51 7.97
C VAL A 156 -9.48 -0.78 8.09
N PHE A 157 -8.95 -0.78 9.32
CA PHE A 157 -7.54 -1.03 9.60
C PHE A 157 -7.36 -2.16 10.61
N GLY A 158 -6.37 -3.03 10.38
CA GLY A 158 -5.97 -4.05 11.33
C GLY A 158 -4.51 -4.45 11.16
N GLU A 159 -4.00 -5.21 12.13
CA GLU A 159 -2.66 -5.80 12.09
C GLU A 159 -2.81 -7.32 12.10
N SER A 160 -2.19 -8.00 11.15
CA SER A 160 -2.37 -9.45 10.94
C SER A 160 -1.98 -10.29 12.17
N ILE A 161 -0.88 -9.93 12.83
CA ILE A 161 -0.48 -10.44 14.16
C ILE A 161 -0.06 -9.24 15.00
N ALA A 162 -0.85 -8.92 15.99
CA ALA A 162 -0.72 -7.71 16.78
C ALA A 162 0.53 -7.68 17.67
N ASN A 163 1.19 -6.53 17.74
CA ASN A 163 2.29 -6.28 18.66
C ASN A 163 1.80 -5.39 19.83
N PRO A 164 1.88 -5.81 21.10
CA PRO A 164 2.57 -7.02 21.61
C PRO A 164 1.63 -8.21 21.90
N ALA A 165 0.33 -8.07 21.68
CA ALA A 165 -0.67 -9.03 22.15
C ALA A 165 -0.59 -10.40 21.44
N LEU A 166 0.02 -10.48 20.25
CA LEU A 166 0.07 -11.66 19.37
C LEU A 166 -1.32 -12.17 18.96
N THR A 167 -2.33 -11.34 19.07
CA THR A 167 -3.68 -11.63 18.58
C THR A 167 -3.63 -11.72 17.06
N VAL A 168 -4.25 -12.75 16.51
CA VAL A 168 -4.36 -12.96 15.05
C VAL A 168 -5.69 -12.37 14.58
N LEU A 169 -5.63 -11.49 13.59
CA LEU A 169 -6.83 -10.88 13.01
C LEU A 169 -7.56 -11.88 12.10
N ASP A 170 -8.86 -12.00 12.25
CA ASP A 170 -9.72 -12.64 11.29
C ASP A 170 -9.91 -11.71 10.07
N ILE A 171 -8.98 -11.83 9.10
CA ILE A 171 -8.93 -10.95 7.92
C ILE A 171 -10.20 -11.09 7.08
N GLU A 172 -10.75 -12.29 6.92
CA GLU A 172 -11.96 -12.54 6.12
C GLU A 172 -13.18 -11.84 6.72
N LYS A 173 -13.34 -11.91 8.05
CA LYS A 173 -14.41 -11.22 8.77
C LYS A 173 -14.34 -9.70 8.56
N PHE A 174 -13.15 -9.12 8.77
CA PHE A 174 -12.94 -7.68 8.62
C PHE A 174 -13.07 -7.23 7.16
N ALA A 175 -12.58 -8.03 6.19
CA ALA A 175 -12.72 -7.75 4.77
C ALA A 175 -14.19 -7.77 4.34
N LYS A 176 -14.95 -8.78 4.77
CA LYS A 176 -16.39 -8.87 4.48
C LYS A 176 -17.13 -7.63 4.98
N ALA A 177 -16.93 -7.25 6.24
CA ALA A 177 -17.58 -6.07 6.81
C ALA A 177 -17.16 -4.79 6.06
N ALA A 178 -15.87 -4.61 5.76
CA ALA A 178 -15.37 -3.48 5.00
C ALA A 178 -16.05 -3.36 3.63
N HIS A 179 -16.10 -4.45 2.88
CA HIS A 179 -16.67 -4.48 1.53
C HIS A 179 -18.20 -4.30 1.55
N GLU A 180 -18.92 -4.86 2.52
CA GLU A 180 -20.37 -4.62 2.70
C GLU A 180 -20.67 -3.13 2.94
N HIS A 181 -19.76 -2.40 3.56
CA HIS A 181 -19.84 -0.95 3.75
C HIS A 181 -19.14 -0.14 2.65
N GLY A 182 -18.65 -0.76 1.58
CA GLY A 182 -18.04 -0.10 0.42
C GLY A 182 -16.76 0.66 0.77
N VAL A 183 -15.92 0.12 1.65
CA VAL A 183 -14.62 0.69 2.04
C VAL A 183 -13.53 -0.39 2.00
N PRO A 184 -12.25 -0.03 1.77
CA PRO A 184 -11.17 -0.99 1.72
C PRO A 184 -10.74 -1.44 3.13
N LEU A 185 -10.24 -2.69 3.21
CA LEU A 185 -9.49 -3.20 4.35
C LEU A 185 -7.98 -2.99 4.13
N ILE A 186 -7.35 -2.31 5.08
CA ILE A 186 -5.89 -2.11 5.16
C ILE A 186 -5.34 -3.02 6.27
N VAL A 187 -4.36 -3.85 5.95
CA VAL A 187 -3.75 -4.77 6.92
C VAL A 187 -2.25 -4.52 7.03
N ASP A 188 -1.78 -4.20 8.24
CA ASP A 188 -0.35 -4.22 8.54
C ASP A 188 0.12 -5.66 8.71
N ASN A 189 0.97 -6.13 7.77
CA ASN A 189 1.47 -7.51 7.72
C ASN A 189 2.95 -7.61 8.08
N THR A 190 3.41 -6.73 8.95
CA THR A 190 4.84 -6.61 9.33
C THR A 190 5.41 -7.89 9.90
N PHE A 191 4.73 -8.54 10.84
CA PHE A 191 5.27 -9.70 11.55
C PHE A 191 5.32 -10.97 10.70
N PRO A 192 4.22 -11.40 10.07
CA PRO A 192 4.25 -12.60 9.24
C PRO A 192 5.13 -12.44 7.99
N THR A 193 5.22 -11.25 7.43
CA THR A 193 5.74 -10.99 6.10
C THR A 193 4.99 -11.77 5.01
N PRO A 194 5.17 -11.47 3.72
CA PRO A 194 4.52 -12.24 2.64
C PRO A 194 4.94 -13.71 2.59
N VAL A 195 6.01 -14.08 3.29
CA VAL A 195 6.48 -15.47 3.33
C VAL A 195 5.52 -16.36 4.10
N ASN A 196 5.00 -15.89 5.23
CA ASN A 196 4.13 -16.67 6.10
C ASN A 196 2.64 -16.39 5.90
N LEU A 197 2.28 -15.15 5.54
CA LEU A 197 0.89 -14.74 5.33
C LEU A 197 0.83 -13.68 4.22
N ARG A 198 -0.16 -13.78 3.36
CA ARG A 198 -0.49 -12.78 2.33
C ARG A 198 -1.94 -12.34 2.52
N PRO A 199 -2.19 -11.23 3.21
CA PRO A 199 -3.55 -10.75 3.52
C PRO A 199 -4.43 -10.54 2.29
N ILE A 200 -3.86 -10.24 1.13
CA ILE A 200 -4.58 -10.11 -0.15
C ILE A 200 -5.30 -11.42 -0.55
N GLU A 201 -4.78 -12.57 -0.16
CA GLU A 201 -5.42 -13.88 -0.41
C GLU A 201 -6.67 -14.08 0.46
N TRP A 202 -6.80 -13.30 1.56
CA TRP A 202 -7.86 -13.35 2.56
C TRP A 202 -8.80 -12.14 2.49
N GLY A 203 -8.68 -11.30 1.45
CA GLY A 203 -9.61 -10.20 1.20
C GLY A 203 -9.09 -8.81 1.55
N ALA A 204 -7.86 -8.64 2.03
CA ALA A 204 -7.29 -7.32 2.22
C ALA A 204 -7.08 -6.61 0.87
N ASP A 205 -7.37 -5.32 0.84
CA ASP A 205 -7.23 -4.48 -0.35
C ASP A 205 -5.87 -3.80 -0.41
N ILE A 206 -5.40 -3.35 0.74
CA ILE A 206 -4.10 -2.69 0.90
C ILE A 206 -3.34 -3.40 2.02
N VAL A 207 -2.06 -3.66 1.79
CA VAL A 207 -1.17 -4.23 2.81
C VAL A 207 -0.04 -3.27 3.09
N THR A 208 0.23 -3.03 4.37
CA THR A 208 1.36 -2.21 4.81
C THR A 208 2.42 -3.04 5.52
N HIS A 209 3.65 -2.56 5.48
CA HIS A 209 4.78 -3.19 6.15
C HIS A 209 5.71 -2.17 6.79
N SER A 210 6.18 -2.48 7.97
CA SER A 210 7.49 -1.99 8.42
C SER A 210 8.56 -2.93 7.89
N THR A 211 9.20 -2.55 6.78
CA THR A 211 10.30 -3.35 6.21
C THR A 211 11.51 -3.42 7.14
N THR A 212 11.56 -2.53 8.14
CA THR A 212 12.53 -2.48 9.24
C THR A 212 12.68 -3.81 9.99
N LYS A 213 11.63 -4.62 10.03
CA LYS A 213 11.52 -5.81 10.88
C LYS A 213 12.02 -7.06 10.14
N TYR A 214 11.18 -8.07 10.02
CA TYR A 214 11.59 -9.37 9.47
C TYR A 214 11.83 -9.35 7.95
N MET A 215 11.35 -8.31 7.24
CA MET A 215 11.61 -8.18 5.81
C MET A 215 13.08 -7.79 5.54
N ASP A 216 13.63 -6.83 6.29
CA ASP A 216 15.08 -6.55 6.32
C ASP A 216 15.83 -7.71 6.99
N GLY A 217 15.35 -8.18 8.14
CA GLY A 217 15.84 -9.34 8.86
C GLY A 217 17.19 -9.17 9.57
N HIS A 218 17.81 -8.00 9.49
CA HIS A 218 19.15 -7.73 10.01
C HIS A 218 19.19 -6.64 11.09
N GLY A 219 18.09 -5.92 11.30
CA GLY A 219 18.04 -4.78 12.22
C GLY A 219 18.93 -3.61 11.79
N ALA A 220 19.21 -3.50 10.50
CA ALA A 220 20.17 -2.54 9.94
C ALA A 220 19.51 -1.35 9.25
N ALA A 221 18.32 -1.52 8.68
CA ALA A 221 17.65 -0.49 7.89
C ALA A 221 16.24 -0.21 8.38
N VAL A 222 15.83 1.06 8.34
CA VAL A 222 14.46 1.50 8.60
C VAL A 222 13.76 1.76 7.27
N GLY A 223 12.55 1.24 7.12
CA GLY A 223 11.76 1.44 5.92
C GLY A 223 10.33 0.95 6.09
N GLY A 224 9.52 1.22 5.08
CA GLY A 224 8.14 0.73 4.98
C GLY A 224 7.75 0.47 3.54
N ALA A 225 6.63 -0.21 3.37
CA ALA A 225 6.02 -0.44 2.07
C ALA A 225 4.50 -0.43 2.17
N ILE A 226 3.87 0.03 1.10
CA ILE A 226 2.42 -0.08 0.86
C ILE A 226 2.25 -0.94 -0.37
N VAL A 227 1.37 -1.92 -0.32
CA VAL A 227 1.04 -2.80 -1.44
C VAL A 227 -0.44 -2.67 -1.74
N ASP A 228 -0.76 -2.41 -3.00
CA ASP A 228 -2.14 -2.40 -3.49
C ASP A 228 -2.47 -3.76 -4.12
N SER A 229 -3.60 -4.32 -3.73
CA SER A 229 -4.12 -5.56 -4.33
C SER A 229 -4.59 -5.37 -5.78
N GLY A 230 -5.03 -4.15 -6.13
CA GLY A 230 -5.71 -3.84 -7.39
C GLY A 230 -7.11 -4.48 -7.48
N LYS A 231 -7.74 -4.84 -6.36
CA LYS A 231 -9.04 -5.53 -6.33
C LYS A 231 -10.21 -4.64 -5.90
N PHE A 232 -9.93 -3.60 -5.09
CA PHE A 232 -10.98 -2.69 -4.63
C PHE A 232 -11.49 -1.83 -5.77
N ASP A 233 -12.81 -1.80 -5.98
CA ASP A 233 -13.42 -1.00 -7.04
C ASP A 233 -13.70 0.42 -6.57
N TRP A 234 -12.69 1.29 -6.68
CA TRP A 234 -12.80 2.69 -6.27
C TRP A 234 -13.95 3.41 -6.98
N MET A 235 -14.13 3.15 -8.28
CA MET A 235 -15.18 3.82 -9.08
C MET A 235 -16.60 3.40 -8.67
N ALA A 236 -16.78 2.16 -8.19
CA ALA A 236 -18.07 1.72 -7.65
C ALA A 236 -18.46 2.46 -6.36
N HIS A 237 -17.48 3.09 -5.69
CA HIS A 237 -17.66 3.83 -4.43
C HIS A 237 -17.12 5.27 -4.55
N ALA A 238 -17.27 5.87 -5.73
CA ALA A 238 -16.70 7.19 -6.05
C ALA A 238 -17.17 8.32 -5.14
N ASP A 239 -18.38 8.21 -4.60
CA ASP A 239 -18.95 9.15 -3.62
C ASP A 239 -18.15 9.19 -2.30
N LYS A 240 -17.51 8.08 -1.95
CA LYS A 240 -16.66 7.98 -0.75
C LYS A 240 -15.21 8.40 -0.99
N PHE A 241 -14.74 8.30 -2.23
CA PHE A 241 -13.33 8.51 -2.60
C PHE A 241 -13.16 9.54 -3.73
N PRO A 242 -13.70 10.78 -3.56
CA PRO A 242 -13.64 11.79 -4.61
C PRO A 242 -12.20 12.11 -5.04
N GLY A 243 -11.23 12.10 -4.12
CA GLY A 243 -9.82 12.37 -4.43
C GLY A 243 -9.19 11.39 -5.43
N LEU A 244 -9.73 10.17 -5.56
CA LEU A 244 -9.27 9.18 -6.53
C LEU A 244 -10.17 9.08 -7.78
N CYS A 245 -11.44 9.46 -7.64
CA CYS A 245 -12.50 9.17 -8.61
C CYS A 245 -13.05 10.40 -9.35
N THR A 246 -12.50 11.59 -9.06
CA THR A 246 -12.83 12.82 -9.80
C THR A 246 -11.60 13.39 -10.48
N PRO A 247 -11.73 14.17 -11.56
CA PRO A 247 -10.61 14.82 -12.22
C PRO A 247 -9.81 15.72 -11.26
N ASP A 248 -8.50 15.51 -11.18
CA ASP A 248 -7.59 16.35 -10.41
C ASP A 248 -7.05 17.48 -11.27
N GLU A 249 -7.51 18.71 -11.02
CA GLU A 249 -7.08 19.90 -11.76
C GLU A 249 -5.59 20.20 -11.58
N SER A 250 -5.00 19.81 -10.43
CA SER A 250 -3.58 20.02 -10.16
C SER A 250 -2.68 19.07 -10.96
N TYR A 251 -3.27 18.03 -11.55
CA TYR A 251 -2.54 17.00 -12.29
C TYR A 251 -3.21 16.66 -13.63
N HIS A 252 -3.31 17.67 -14.52
CA HIS A 252 -3.82 17.56 -15.89
C HIS A 252 -5.27 17.05 -16.01
N GLY A 253 -6.09 17.19 -14.98
CA GLY A 253 -7.48 16.72 -14.98
C GLY A 253 -7.63 15.20 -14.99
N ILE A 254 -6.64 14.46 -14.51
CA ILE A 254 -6.66 13.01 -14.45
C ILE A 254 -7.61 12.53 -13.35
N THR A 255 -8.41 11.51 -13.64
CA THR A 255 -9.10 10.67 -12.66
C THR A 255 -8.20 9.47 -12.37
N TYR A 256 -7.62 9.42 -11.18
CA TYR A 256 -6.59 8.41 -10.84
C TYR A 256 -7.11 6.98 -10.97
N ALA A 257 -8.30 6.68 -10.44
CA ALA A 257 -8.89 5.34 -10.51
C ALA A 257 -9.17 4.87 -11.94
N GLU A 258 -9.52 5.78 -12.85
CA GLU A 258 -9.70 5.45 -14.28
C GLU A 258 -8.37 5.29 -15.01
N LYS A 259 -7.41 6.17 -14.74
CA LYS A 259 -6.12 6.19 -15.46
C LYS A 259 -5.23 5.03 -15.08
N PHE A 260 -5.17 4.69 -13.80
CA PHE A 260 -4.23 3.70 -13.26
C PHE A 260 -4.90 2.37 -12.90
N GLY A 261 -6.24 2.34 -12.88
CA GLY A 261 -7.03 1.16 -12.61
C GLY A 261 -7.33 0.97 -11.12
N LYS A 262 -7.86 -0.21 -10.86
CA LYS A 262 -8.21 -0.63 -9.50
C LYS A 262 -6.97 -0.89 -8.69
#